data_6fef6b22dbfaf2fbf8548a18622703e3
#
_entry.id   6fef6b22dbfaf2fbf8548a18622703e3
#
_cell.length_a   1.000
_cell.length_b   1.000
_cell.length_c   1.000
_cell.angle_alpha   90.00
_cell.angle_beta   90.00
_cell.angle_gamma   90.00
#
_symmetry.space_group_name_H-M   'P 1'
#
loop_
_entity.id
_entity.type
_entity.pdbx_description
1 polymer ?
#
loop_
_entity_poly.entity_id
_entity_poly.type
_entity_poly.pdbx_seq_one_letter_code
_entity_poly.pdbx_strand_id
1 'polypeptide(L)'
;MKNAKTITIEDVMTKSVISADISTTISETAKMMEDAKVGSVIIMKNNTAVGIVTDRDFAIKVVAHAYEISSPIKQIMSSPLLSINSDQSVRNAADLMYERGIRKLPVLNDDKVVGMITATDIVNLLAVSVEADMRDVYFHSVARIYTNYDPYN
;
A
#
# COMPACT_ATOMS: atom_id res chain seq x y z
N MET A 1 -0.53 -10.65 -34.57
CA MET A 1 -0.10 -9.87 -33.39
C MET A 1 -0.69 -10.54 -32.14
N LYS A 2 0.13 -11.14 -31.29
CA LYS A 2 -0.35 -11.69 -30.01
C LYS A 2 -0.74 -10.48 -29.15
N ASN A 3 -2.01 -10.38 -28.76
CA ASN A 3 -2.42 -9.44 -27.73
C ASN A 3 -1.60 -9.75 -26.46
N ALA A 4 -0.63 -8.91 -26.14
CA ALA A 4 0.06 -9.00 -24.87
C ALA A 4 -1.02 -8.81 -23.79
N LYS A 5 -1.26 -9.82 -22.98
CA LYS A 5 -2.21 -9.75 -21.85
C LYS A 5 -1.72 -8.63 -20.95
N THR A 6 -2.53 -7.61 -20.77
CA THR A 6 -2.21 -6.54 -19.81
C THR A 6 -2.17 -7.15 -18.42
N ILE A 7 -1.05 -7.02 -17.71
CA ILE A 7 -0.91 -7.48 -16.33
C ILE A 7 -1.73 -6.55 -15.44
N THR A 8 -2.68 -7.12 -14.71
CA THR A 8 -3.52 -6.42 -13.75
C THR A 8 -2.89 -6.41 -12.36
N ILE A 9 -3.41 -5.56 -11.50
CA ILE A 9 -2.99 -5.51 -10.09
C ILE A 9 -3.28 -6.83 -9.38
N GLU A 10 -4.39 -7.51 -9.71
CA GLU A 10 -4.74 -8.82 -9.16
C GLU A 10 -3.69 -9.90 -9.43
N ASP A 11 -3.00 -9.82 -10.57
CA ASP A 11 -1.94 -10.76 -10.95
C ASP A 11 -0.68 -10.61 -10.06
N VAL A 12 -0.51 -9.47 -9.38
CA VAL A 12 0.76 -9.07 -8.72
C VAL A 12 0.60 -8.79 -7.23
N MET A 13 -0.58 -8.36 -6.78
CA MET A 13 -0.83 -7.93 -5.40
C MET A 13 -0.56 -9.04 -4.38
N THR A 14 -0.16 -8.63 -3.17
CA THR A 14 -0.16 -9.50 -1.99
C THR A 14 -1.57 -9.59 -1.44
N LYS A 15 -2.10 -10.82 -1.28
CA LYS A 15 -3.47 -11.05 -0.78
C LYS A 15 -3.56 -11.08 0.75
N SER A 16 -2.44 -11.24 1.45
CA SER A 16 -2.41 -11.24 2.92
C SER A 16 -2.43 -9.81 3.45
N VAL A 17 -3.60 -9.37 3.88
CA VAL A 17 -3.83 -8.03 4.46
C VAL A 17 -4.45 -8.20 5.83
N ILE A 18 -3.95 -7.46 6.82
CA ILE A 18 -4.54 -7.41 8.16
C ILE A 18 -5.30 -6.10 8.36
N SER A 19 -6.29 -6.14 9.24
CA SER A 19 -7.09 -4.96 9.59
C SER A 19 -7.26 -4.85 11.10
N ALA A 20 -7.46 -3.61 11.57
CA ALA A 20 -7.76 -3.28 12.95
C ALA A 20 -8.99 -2.34 13.01
N ASP A 21 -9.75 -2.42 14.11
CA ASP A 21 -10.81 -1.45 14.35
C ASP A 21 -10.22 -0.06 14.66
N ILE A 22 -10.93 0.98 14.29
CA ILE A 22 -10.53 2.38 14.48
C ILE A 22 -10.26 2.74 15.96
N SER A 23 -10.81 1.98 16.90
CA SER A 23 -10.62 2.14 18.35
C SER A 23 -9.44 1.34 18.91
N THR A 24 -8.86 0.42 18.14
CA THR A 24 -7.68 -0.34 18.55
C THR A 24 -6.55 0.61 18.91
N THR A 25 -5.78 0.31 19.96
CA THR A 25 -4.70 1.20 20.38
C THR A 25 -3.50 1.17 19.41
N ILE A 26 -2.71 2.23 19.48
CA ILE A 26 -1.45 2.33 18.70
C ILE A 26 -0.54 1.14 19.03
N SER A 27 -0.39 0.80 20.34
CA SER A 27 0.43 -0.33 20.79
C SER A 27 -0.05 -1.68 20.27
N GLU A 28 -1.37 -1.95 20.37
CA GLU A 28 -1.97 -3.19 19.88
C GLU A 28 -1.80 -3.31 18.35
N THR A 29 -2.00 -2.20 17.61
CA THR A 29 -1.82 -2.20 16.15
C THR A 29 -0.36 -2.48 15.77
N ALA A 30 0.62 -1.90 16.48
CA ALA A 30 2.04 -2.20 16.27
C ALA A 30 2.36 -3.68 16.47
N LYS A 31 1.78 -4.28 17.54
CA LYS A 31 1.95 -5.71 17.82
C LYS A 31 1.32 -6.59 16.75
N MET A 32 0.16 -6.23 16.23
CA MET A 32 -0.46 -6.93 15.08
C MET A 32 0.46 -6.93 13.86
N MET A 33 1.15 -5.80 13.58
CA MET A 33 2.12 -5.71 12.47
C MET A 33 3.33 -6.62 12.70
N GLU A 34 3.87 -6.68 13.93
CA GLU A 34 4.97 -7.55 14.30
C GLU A 34 4.60 -9.02 14.13
N ASP A 35 3.46 -9.44 14.70
CA ASP A 35 2.99 -10.83 14.67
C ASP A 35 2.72 -11.30 13.23
N ALA A 36 2.13 -10.43 12.40
CA ALA A 36 1.83 -10.74 11.00
C ALA A 36 3.00 -10.49 10.03
N LYS A 37 4.10 -9.88 10.50
CA LYS A 37 5.27 -9.48 9.70
C LYS A 37 4.91 -8.61 8.51
N VAL A 38 4.03 -7.64 8.70
CA VAL A 38 3.57 -6.71 7.68
C VAL A 38 3.93 -5.26 8.03
N GLY A 39 4.13 -4.42 7.04
CA GLY A 39 4.45 -3.01 7.21
C GLY A 39 3.23 -2.08 7.09
N SER A 40 2.00 -2.60 7.17
CA SER A 40 0.78 -1.78 7.14
C SER A 40 -0.45 -2.53 7.64
N VAL A 41 -1.42 -1.79 8.16
CA VAL A 41 -2.72 -2.28 8.66
C VAL A 41 -3.83 -1.42 8.07
N ILE A 42 -4.89 -2.06 7.57
CA ILE A 42 -6.10 -1.37 7.14
C ILE A 42 -6.95 -1.04 8.36
N ILE A 43 -7.41 0.20 8.46
CA ILE A 43 -8.24 0.63 9.57
C ILE A 43 -9.70 0.58 9.17
N MET A 44 -10.47 -0.16 9.97
CA MET A 44 -11.89 -0.42 9.74
C MET A 44 -12.78 0.37 10.70
N LYS A 45 -13.91 0.83 10.20
CA LYS A 45 -15.00 1.39 10.99
C LYS A 45 -16.32 0.84 10.45
N ASN A 46 -17.10 0.17 11.28
CA ASN A 46 -18.39 -0.41 10.89
C ASN A 46 -18.29 -1.27 9.60
N ASN A 47 -17.32 -2.17 9.53
CA ASN A 47 -17.00 -3.02 8.37
C ASN A 47 -16.58 -2.28 7.08
N THR A 48 -16.30 -0.99 7.17
CA THR A 48 -15.80 -0.20 6.05
C THR A 48 -14.33 0.17 6.28
N ALA A 49 -13.50 0.01 5.27
CA ALA A 49 -12.11 0.44 5.31
C ALA A 49 -12.05 1.98 5.19
N VAL A 50 -11.56 2.64 6.24
CA VAL A 50 -11.57 4.11 6.35
C VAL A 50 -10.19 4.74 6.30
N GLY A 51 -9.14 3.94 6.49
CA GLY A 51 -7.77 4.44 6.51
C GLY A 51 -6.73 3.33 6.50
N ILE A 52 -5.48 3.75 6.53
CA ILE A 52 -4.31 2.87 6.58
C ILE A 52 -3.29 3.44 7.58
N VAL A 53 -2.59 2.56 8.26
CA VAL A 53 -1.43 2.88 9.08
C VAL A 53 -0.24 2.08 8.57
N THR A 54 0.92 2.70 8.51
CA THR A 54 2.16 2.09 8.05
C THR A 54 3.25 2.20 9.13
N ASP A 55 4.31 1.41 9.00
CA ASP A 55 5.53 1.49 9.83
C ASP A 55 6.07 2.93 9.93
N ARG A 56 5.96 3.70 8.86
CA ARG A 56 6.36 5.11 8.85
C ARG A 56 5.50 5.99 9.77
N ASP A 57 4.19 5.77 9.84
CA ASP A 57 3.30 6.52 10.72
C ASP A 57 3.72 6.37 12.19
N PHE A 58 4.15 5.16 12.60
CA PHE A 58 4.69 4.94 13.94
C PHE A 58 5.98 5.72 14.16
N ALA A 59 6.92 5.69 13.23
CA ALA A 59 8.20 6.39 13.37
C ALA A 59 8.00 7.92 13.42
N ILE A 60 7.20 8.48 12.54
CA ILE A 60 7.02 9.93 12.42
C ILE A 60 6.03 10.46 13.47
N LYS A 61 4.84 9.85 13.58
CA LYS A 61 3.79 10.40 14.45
C LYS A 61 3.97 9.97 15.91
N VAL A 62 4.27 8.69 16.17
CA VAL A 62 4.39 8.20 17.55
C VAL A 62 5.72 8.60 18.15
N VAL A 63 6.84 8.29 17.50
CA VAL A 63 8.16 8.54 18.06
C VAL A 63 8.53 10.02 17.99
N ALA A 64 8.43 10.66 16.81
CA ALA A 64 8.87 12.04 16.63
C ALA A 64 7.95 13.06 17.34
N HIS A 65 6.65 12.76 17.47
CA HIS A 65 5.66 13.65 18.11
C HIS A 65 5.18 13.17 19.47
N ALA A 66 5.77 12.10 20.01
CA ALA A 66 5.46 11.57 21.34
C ALA A 66 3.97 11.27 21.59
N TYR A 67 3.27 10.70 20.60
CA TYR A 67 1.90 10.24 20.81
C TYR A 67 1.85 9.11 21.84
N GLU A 68 0.85 9.13 22.69
CA GLU A 68 0.65 8.08 23.67
C GLU A 68 0.24 6.77 22.98
N ILE A 69 0.98 5.70 23.25
CA ILE A 69 0.75 4.38 22.63
C ILE A 69 -0.58 3.72 23.03
N SER A 70 -1.20 4.17 24.14
CA SER A 70 -2.55 3.78 24.59
C SER A 70 -3.68 4.48 23.81
N SER A 71 -3.35 5.49 23.01
CA SER A 71 -4.34 6.20 22.21
C SER A 71 -4.89 5.36 21.05
N PRO A 72 -6.13 5.62 20.59
CA PRO A 72 -6.70 4.93 19.45
C PRO A 72 -5.92 5.16 18.16
N ILE A 73 -5.82 4.13 17.34
CA ILE A 73 -5.05 4.14 16.08
C ILE A 73 -5.52 5.22 15.08
N LYS A 74 -6.76 5.66 15.17
CA LYS A 74 -7.30 6.76 14.35
C LYS A 74 -6.48 8.05 14.42
N GLN A 75 -5.73 8.26 15.50
CA GLN A 75 -4.94 9.47 15.68
C GLN A 75 -3.73 9.53 14.75
N ILE A 76 -3.25 8.39 14.28
CA ILE A 76 -2.06 8.32 13.41
C ILE A 76 -2.34 7.78 12.02
N MET A 77 -3.56 7.26 11.76
CA MET A 77 -3.91 6.75 10.42
C MET A 77 -3.94 7.83 9.36
N SER A 78 -3.68 7.44 8.13
CA SER A 78 -3.95 8.23 6.94
C SER A 78 -5.40 7.95 6.48
N SER A 79 -6.20 8.99 6.32
CA SER A 79 -7.61 8.93 5.93
C SER A 79 -7.98 10.16 5.09
N PRO A 80 -8.92 10.06 4.11
CA PRO A 80 -9.61 8.85 3.68
C PRO A 80 -8.67 7.81 3.03
N LEU A 81 -9.13 6.55 2.96
CA LEU A 81 -8.36 5.47 2.35
C LEU A 81 -8.16 5.74 0.85
N LEU A 82 -6.91 5.95 0.45
CA LEU A 82 -6.54 5.95 -0.96
C LEU A 82 -6.31 4.51 -1.41
N SER A 83 -7.01 4.06 -2.44
CA SER A 83 -7.03 2.68 -2.91
C SER A 83 -7.08 2.61 -4.43
N ILE A 84 -6.93 1.41 -4.98
CA ILE A 84 -7.00 1.13 -6.41
C ILE A 84 -7.78 -0.18 -6.64
N ASN A 85 -8.50 -0.30 -7.76
CA ASN A 85 -9.24 -1.51 -8.07
C ASN A 85 -8.33 -2.62 -8.63
N SER A 86 -8.68 -3.87 -8.34
CA SER A 86 -7.87 -5.05 -8.69
C SER A 86 -7.74 -5.30 -10.19
N ASP A 87 -8.71 -4.86 -10.98
CA ASP A 87 -8.75 -4.99 -12.44
C ASP A 87 -7.89 -3.96 -13.18
N GLN A 88 -7.39 -2.96 -12.47
CA GLN A 88 -6.54 -1.93 -13.08
C GLN A 88 -5.15 -2.44 -13.42
N SER A 89 -4.45 -1.70 -14.28
CA SER A 89 -3.08 -2.05 -14.67
C SER A 89 -2.07 -1.73 -13.56
N VAL A 90 -0.98 -2.48 -13.54
CA VAL A 90 0.18 -2.17 -12.67
C VAL A 90 0.73 -0.76 -12.95
N ARG A 91 0.64 -0.30 -14.19
CA ARG A 91 1.04 1.07 -14.57
C ARG A 91 0.19 2.12 -13.84
N ASN A 92 -1.13 1.92 -13.77
CA ASN A 92 -2.02 2.83 -13.03
C ASN A 92 -1.65 2.92 -11.55
N ALA A 93 -1.26 1.78 -10.93
CA ALA A 93 -0.77 1.78 -9.56
C ALA A 93 0.53 2.58 -9.41
N ALA A 94 1.47 2.40 -10.33
CA ALA A 94 2.73 3.14 -10.33
C ALA A 94 2.52 4.65 -10.50
N ASP A 95 1.66 5.05 -11.43
CA ASP A 95 1.31 6.45 -11.67
C ASP A 95 0.65 7.08 -10.43
N LEU A 96 -0.30 6.39 -9.80
CA LEU A 96 -0.96 6.84 -8.57
C LEU A 96 0.01 6.94 -7.39
N MET A 97 0.92 5.97 -7.24
CA MET A 97 1.98 6.02 -6.21
C MET A 97 2.89 7.24 -6.43
N TYR A 98 3.26 7.52 -7.66
CA TYR A 98 4.06 8.69 -8.01
C TYR A 98 3.34 10.01 -7.71
N GLU A 99 2.09 10.16 -8.17
CA GLU A 99 1.30 11.38 -7.99
C GLU A 99 1.03 11.72 -6.52
N ARG A 100 0.93 10.68 -5.68
CA ARG A 100 0.60 10.83 -4.25
C ARG A 100 1.80 10.73 -3.33
N GLY A 101 3.00 10.48 -3.85
CA GLY A 101 4.22 10.31 -3.05
C GLY A 101 4.18 9.09 -2.11
N ILE A 102 3.42 8.04 -2.45
CA ILE A 102 3.23 6.83 -1.63
C ILE A 102 3.79 5.59 -2.30
N ARG A 103 4.03 4.53 -1.53
CA ARG A 103 4.61 3.27 -2.03
C ARG A 103 3.76 2.03 -1.77
N LYS A 104 2.56 2.21 -1.22
CA LYS A 104 1.62 1.13 -0.91
C LYS A 104 0.22 1.60 -1.22
N LEU A 105 -0.57 0.75 -1.86
CA LEU A 105 -1.97 0.99 -2.17
C LEU A 105 -2.80 -0.22 -1.78
N PRO A 106 -3.80 -0.05 -0.91
CA PRO A 106 -4.85 -1.05 -0.72
C PRO A 106 -5.56 -1.32 -2.04
N VAL A 107 -5.81 -2.59 -2.31
CA VAL A 107 -6.51 -3.05 -3.52
C VAL A 107 -7.94 -3.41 -3.17
N LEU A 108 -8.88 -2.85 -3.92
CA LEU A 108 -10.30 -3.10 -3.76
C LEU A 108 -10.85 -4.01 -4.85
N ASN A 109 -11.83 -4.81 -4.48
CA ASN A 109 -12.78 -5.45 -5.37
C ASN A 109 -14.16 -5.36 -4.74
N ASP A 110 -15.15 -4.82 -5.45
CA ASP A 110 -16.51 -4.58 -4.93
C ASP A 110 -16.50 -3.88 -3.55
N ASP A 111 -15.76 -2.77 -3.44
CA ASP A 111 -15.58 -1.95 -2.24
C ASP A 111 -14.96 -2.67 -1.03
N LYS A 112 -14.46 -3.89 -1.20
CA LYS A 112 -13.75 -4.65 -0.17
C LYS A 112 -12.25 -4.66 -0.45
N VAL A 113 -11.47 -4.50 0.60
CA VAL A 113 -10.02 -4.66 0.50
C VAL A 113 -9.70 -6.15 0.30
N VAL A 114 -9.09 -6.46 -0.85
CA VAL A 114 -8.73 -7.83 -1.26
C VAL A 114 -7.23 -8.07 -1.30
N GLY A 115 -6.43 -7.02 -1.18
CA GLY A 115 -4.98 -7.13 -1.23
C GLY A 115 -4.29 -5.78 -1.01
N MET A 116 -2.99 -5.81 -1.20
CA MET A 116 -2.09 -4.66 -1.17
C MET A 116 -1.14 -4.75 -2.36
N ILE A 117 -0.96 -3.66 -3.09
CA ILE A 117 0.13 -3.54 -4.06
C ILE A 117 1.16 -2.52 -3.56
N THR A 118 2.42 -2.87 -3.66
CA THR A 118 3.54 -2.03 -3.20
C THR A 118 4.52 -1.74 -4.34
N ALA A 119 5.35 -0.72 -4.16
CA ALA A 119 6.46 -0.45 -5.08
C ALA A 119 7.42 -1.66 -5.20
N THR A 120 7.58 -2.44 -4.13
CA THR A 120 8.40 -3.66 -4.12
C THR A 120 7.79 -4.74 -5.01
N ASP A 121 6.47 -4.91 -5.03
CA ASP A 121 5.80 -5.87 -5.92
C ASP A 121 6.06 -5.52 -7.39
N ILE A 122 6.01 -4.22 -7.72
CA ILE A 122 6.31 -3.72 -9.08
C ILE A 122 7.77 -3.99 -9.44
N VAL A 123 8.72 -3.78 -8.52
CA VAL A 123 10.15 -4.09 -8.74
C VAL A 123 10.36 -5.59 -8.94
N ASN A 124 9.73 -6.44 -8.12
CA ASN A 124 9.84 -7.90 -8.25
C ASN A 124 9.29 -8.40 -9.59
N LEU A 125 8.19 -7.83 -10.04
CA LEU A 125 7.64 -8.16 -11.35
C LEU A 125 8.62 -7.82 -12.49
N LEU A 126 9.34 -6.69 -12.38
CA LEU A 126 10.40 -6.32 -13.32
C LEU A 126 11.53 -7.37 -13.37
N ALA A 127 11.94 -7.87 -12.20
CA ALA A 127 13.04 -8.84 -12.09
C ALA A 127 12.73 -10.18 -12.77
N VAL A 128 11.46 -10.57 -12.86
CA VAL A 128 11.02 -11.84 -13.48
C VAL A 128 10.55 -11.68 -14.94
N SER A 129 10.39 -10.43 -15.42
CA SER A 129 9.94 -10.15 -16.79
C SER A 129 11.09 -10.34 -17.78
N VAL A 130 10.93 -11.26 -18.73
CA VAL A 130 11.96 -11.59 -19.72
C VAL A 130 11.79 -10.82 -21.03
N GLU A 131 10.62 -10.27 -21.30
CA GLU A 131 10.32 -9.56 -22.55
C GLU A 131 10.75 -8.09 -22.51
N ALA A 132 11.45 -7.62 -23.56
CA ALA A 132 12.04 -6.28 -23.63
C ALA A 132 11.00 -5.16 -23.49
N ASP A 133 9.83 -5.31 -24.11
CA ASP A 133 8.76 -4.31 -24.11
C ASP A 133 8.15 -4.12 -22.70
N MET A 134 8.11 -5.18 -21.91
CA MET A 134 7.64 -5.10 -20.53
C MET A 134 8.67 -4.44 -19.61
N ARG A 135 9.96 -4.69 -19.82
CA ARG A 135 11.03 -4.05 -19.03
C ARG A 135 10.98 -2.53 -19.11
N ASP A 136 10.70 -1.97 -20.28
CA ASP A 136 10.66 -0.52 -20.49
C ASP A 136 9.51 0.14 -19.70
N VAL A 137 8.32 -0.48 -19.73
CA VAL A 137 7.15 0.00 -18.98
C VAL A 137 7.40 -0.06 -17.47
N TYR A 138 7.96 -1.16 -16.97
CA TYR A 138 8.21 -1.33 -15.53
C TYR A 138 9.35 -0.47 -15.04
N PHE A 139 10.45 -0.38 -15.79
CA PHE A 139 11.56 0.48 -15.43
C PHE A 139 11.13 1.94 -15.31
N HIS A 140 10.34 2.43 -16.27
CA HIS A 140 9.78 3.79 -16.23
C HIS A 140 8.88 3.99 -15.01
N SER A 141 7.99 3.02 -14.72
CA SER A 141 7.07 3.10 -13.59
C SER A 141 7.80 3.09 -12.24
N VAL A 142 8.78 2.23 -12.08
CA VAL A 142 9.59 2.13 -10.85
C VAL A 142 10.42 3.39 -10.65
N ALA A 143 11.12 3.85 -11.69
CA ALA A 143 11.92 5.06 -11.62
C ALA A 143 11.07 6.27 -11.19
N ARG A 144 9.86 6.40 -11.71
CA ARG A 144 8.94 7.49 -11.32
C ARG A 144 8.54 7.43 -9.86
N ILE A 145 8.21 6.25 -9.31
CA ILE A 145 7.84 6.11 -7.89
C ILE A 145 8.97 6.62 -6.99
N TYR A 146 10.23 6.25 -7.29
CA TYR A 146 11.37 6.63 -6.46
C TYR A 146 11.87 8.05 -6.70
N THR A 147 11.69 8.61 -7.90
CA THR A 147 12.11 9.99 -8.20
C THR A 147 11.27 11.04 -7.45
N ASN A 148 9.98 10.77 -7.25
CA ASN A 148 9.08 11.70 -6.56
C ASN A 148 8.76 11.28 -5.13
N TYR A 149 9.45 10.29 -4.60
CA TYR A 149 9.27 9.87 -3.22
C TYR A 149 9.87 10.90 -2.26
N ASP A 150 8.99 11.63 -1.60
CA ASP A 150 9.37 12.50 -0.48
C ASP A 150 9.27 11.69 0.82
N PRO A 151 10.40 11.40 1.48
CA PRO A 151 10.38 10.65 2.73
C PRO A 151 9.76 11.42 3.90
N TYR A 152 9.44 12.72 3.74
CA TYR A 152 8.93 13.60 4.80
C TYR A 152 7.50 14.09 4.56
N ASN A 153 6.85 13.70 3.45
CA ASN A 153 5.47 14.09 3.14
C ASN A 153 4.45 13.02 3.52
#